data_e11696d09a5252bbf723be1dc8c8a451
#
_entry.id   e11696d09a5252bbf723be1dc8c8a451
#
_cell.length_a   1.000
_cell.length_b   1.000
_cell.length_c   1.000
_cell.angle_alpha   90.00
_cell.angle_beta   90.00
_cell.angle_gamma   90.00
#
_symmetry.space_group_name_H-M   'P 1'
#
loop_
_entity.id
_entity.type
_entity.pdbx_description
1 polymer ?
#
loop_
_entity_poly.entity_id
_entity_poly.type
_entity_poly.pdbx_seq_one_letter_code
_entity_poly.pdbx_strand_id
1 'polypeptide(L)'
;EKKLYVSDTGENIKHLYVYDMINGYPKNKKLVYDFKPFFSDGFRCDKDGNVWTSAGKAIKCFNPKNELIGQILVPELVSNLEFGGKKGNILYVTATTSLYSMELNQQGVKFA
;
A
#
# COMPACT_ATOMS: atom_id res chain seq x y z
N GLU A 1 -6.59 11.04 -7.71
CA GLU A 1 -7.87 11.73 -7.73
C GLU A 1 -8.90 10.89 -8.46
N LYS A 2 -8.45 9.87 -9.13
CA LYS A 2 -9.35 8.96 -9.84
C LYS A 2 -9.77 7.80 -8.98
N LYS A 3 -8.97 7.46 -8.00
CA LYS A 3 -9.20 6.30 -7.13
C LYS A 3 -9.02 6.69 -5.68
N LEU A 4 -9.81 6.07 -4.82
CA LEU A 4 -9.66 6.20 -3.36
C LEU A 4 -9.49 4.80 -2.79
N TYR A 5 -8.38 4.60 -2.08
CA TYR A 5 -8.11 3.35 -1.38
C TYR A 5 -8.47 3.50 0.09
N VAL A 6 -9.17 2.51 0.62
CA VAL A 6 -9.62 2.52 2.02
C VAL A 6 -9.30 1.18 2.66
N SER A 7 -8.60 1.21 3.78
CA SER A 7 -8.29 0.02 4.55
C SER A 7 -9.34 -0.14 5.66
N ASP A 8 -9.94 -1.32 5.73
CA ASP A 8 -10.85 -1.71 6.82
C ASP A 8 -10.11 -2.66 7.71
N THR A 9 -9.78 -2.21 8.92
CA THR A 9 -9.02 -3.00 9.90
C THR A 9 -9.89 -3.43 11.06
N GLY A 10 -11.18 -3.57 10.83
CA GLY A 10 -12.11 -4.03 11.86
C GLY A 10 -11.77 -5.43 12.35
N GLU A 11 -12.41 -5.82 13.43
CA GLU A 11 -12.08 -7.06 14.11
C GLU A 11 -12.24 -8.29 13.21
N ASN A 12 -13.31 -8.32 12.44
CA ASN A 12 -13.63 -9.47 11.59
C ASN A 12 -13.36 -9.26 10.11
N ILE A 13 -13.00 -8.04 9.71
CA ILE A 13 -12.79 -7.69 8.30
C ILE A 13 -11.43 -7.03 8.18
N LYS A 14 -10.57 -7.60 7.34
CA LYS A 14 -9.21 -7.12 7.12
C LYS A 14 -9.03 -6.89 5.62
N HIS A 15 -9.75 -5.92 5.08
CA HIS A 15 -9.84 -5.69 3.64
C HIS A 15 -9.22 -4.36 3.23
N LEU A 16 -8.70 -4.33 2.03
CA LEU A 16 -8.37 -3.09 1.33
C LEU A 16 -9.35 -2.95 0.19
N TYR A 17 -10.04 -1.82 0.13
CA TYR A 17 -11.01 -1.50 -0.92
C TYR A 17 -10.49 -0.40 -1.80
N VAL A 18 -11.00 -0.34 -3.02
CA VAL A 18 -10.77 0.78 -3.91
C VAL A 18 -12.11 1.27 -4.47
N TYR A 19 -12.22 2.58 -4.59
CA TYR A 19 -13.40 3.25 -5.15
C TYR A 19 -12.96 4.09 -6.33
N ASP A 20 -13.85 4.22 -7.32
CA ASP A 20 -13.70 5.27 -8.33
C ASP A 20 -14.17 6.59 -7.72
N MET A 21 -13.44 7.66 -7.96
CA MET A 21 -13.86 9.00 -7.54
C MET A 21 -14.53 9.68 -8.72
N ILE A 22 -15.84 9.92 -8.61
CA ILE A 22 -16.65 10.52 -9.68
C ILE A 22 -17.33 11.76 -9.10
N ASN A 23 -16.99 12.92 -9.66
CA ASN A 23 -17.53 14.22 -9.20
C ASN A 23 -17.33 14.43 -7.69
N GLY A 24 -16.21 13.96 -7.16
CA GLY A 24 -15.88 14.12 -5.75
C GLY A 24 -16.52 13.09 -4.83
N TYR A 25 -17.19 12.09 -5.38
CA TYR A 25 -17.84 11.05 -4.57
C TYR A 25 -17.27 9.67 -4.88
N PRO A 26 -17.09 8.82 -3.85
CA PRO A 26 -16.65 7.46 -4.08
C PRO A 26 -17.78 6.60 -4.65
N LYS A 27 -17.48 5.85 -5.69
CA LYS A 27 -18.41 4.96 -6.38
C LYS A 27 -17.72 3.64 -6.69
N ASN A 28 -18.51 2.63 -7.02
CA ASN A 28 -18.00 1.35 -7.55
C ASN A 28 -16.98 0.69 -6.63
N LYS A 29 -17.35 0.51 -5.36
CA LYS A 29 -16.49 -0.16 -4.37
C LYS A 29 -16.05 -1.53 -4.85
N LYS A 30 -14.75 -1.79 -4.78
CA LYS A 30 -14.19 -3.10 -5.15
C LYS A 30 -13.21 -3.56 -4.08
N LEU A 31 -13.16 -4.86 -3.84
CA LEU A 31 -12.18 -5.46 -2.95
C LEU A 31 -10.85 -5.59 -3.69
N VAL A 32 -9.78 -5.04 -3.10
CA VAL A 32 -8.43 -5.26 -3.61
C VAL A 32 -7.86 -6.56 -3.05
N TYR A 33 -7.96 -6.75 -1.73
CA TYR A 33 -7.38 -7.92 -1.11
C TYR A 33 -7.95 -8.14 0.30
N ASP A 34 -8.01 -9.41 0.70
CA ASP A 34 -8.33 -9.83 2.08
C ASP A 34 -7.01 -10.21 2.75
N PHE A 35 -6.63 -9.46 3.78
CA PHE A 35 -5.32 -9.58 4.41
C PHE A 35 -5.28 -10.52 5.60
N LYS A 36 -6.41 -11.14 5.95
CA LYS A 36 -6.44 -12.01 7.14
C LYS A 36 -5.30 -13.01 7.15
N PRO A 37 -4.71 -13.27 8.28
CA PRO A 37 -5.01 -12.78 9.65
C PRO A 37 -4.41 -11.40 9.94
N PHE A 38 -3.67 -10.82 9.02
CA PHE A 38 -3.10 -9.48 9.16
C PHE A 38 -4.06 -8.45 8.58
N PHE A 39 -3.59 -7.22 8.39
CA PHE A 39 -4.40 -6.18 7.76
C PHE A 39 -3.48 -5.18 7.04
N SER A 40 -4.08 -4.39 6.17
CA SER A 40 -3.40 -3.30 5.50
C SER A 40 -3.36 -2.11 6.48
N ASP A 41 -2.21 -1.89 7.12
CA ASP A 41 -2.04 -0.80 8.08
C ASP A 41 -1.65 0.47 7.32
N GLY A 42 -0.38 0.63 6.98
CA GLY A 42 0.06 1.74 6.17
C GLY A 42 0.18 1.35 4.70
N PHE A 43 -0.17 2.27 3.80
CA PHE A 43 -0.01 2.03 2.37
C PHE A 43 0.21 3.35 1.64
N ARG A 44 0.85 3.25 0.47
CA ARG A 44 1.15 4.41 -0.38
C ARG A 44 1.02 4.00 -1.84
N CYS A 45 0.66 4.96 -2.68
CA CYS A 45 0.63 4.74 -4.12
C CYS A 45 1.94 5.22 -4.75
N ASP A 46 2.36 4.55 -5.80
CA ASP A 46 3.49 5.03 -6.59
C ASP A 46 2.97 5.84 -7.80
N LYS A 47 3.89 6.37 -8.60
CA LYS A 47 3.54 7.26 -9.71
C LYS A 47 2.75 6.55 -10.81
N ASP A 48 2.80 5.24 -10.88
CA ASP A 48 2.07 4.46 -11.88
C ASP A 48 0.75 3.92 -11.36
N GLY A 49 0.35 4.31 -10.15
CA GLY A 49 -0.91 3.90 -9.55
C GLY A 49 -0.88 2.56 -8.87
N ASN A 50 0.28 1.96 -8.68
CA ASN A 50 0.39 0.75 -7.89
C ASN A 50 0.29 1.10 -6.40
N VAL A 51 -0.30 0.19 -5.64
CA VAL A 51 -0.45 0.35 -4.18
C VAL A 51 0.54 -0.55 -3.48
N TRP A 52 1.36 0.05 -2.65
CA TRP A 52 2.32 -0.65 -1.80
C TRP A 52 1.78 -0.62 -0.39
N THR A 53 1.53 -1.77 0.20
CA THR A 53 0.85 -1.86 1.49
C THR A 53 1.53 -2.82 2.44
N SER A 54 1.46 -2.50 3.73
CA SER A 54 1.85 -3.44 4.76
C SER A 54 0.91 -4.65 4.72
N ALA A 55 1.45 -5.83 5.01
CA ALA A 55 0.70 -7.08 4.97
C ALA A 55 1.37 -8.08 5.91
N GLY A 56 1.31 -7.81 7.23
CA GLY A 56 1.99 -8.64 8.20
C GLY A 56 3.50 -8.45 8.11
N LYS A 57 4.24 -9.52 7.95
CA LYS A 57 5.71 -9.46 7.80
C LYS A 57 6.09 -9.32 6.34
N ALA A 58 5.35 -8.50 5.61
CA ALA A 58 5.59 -8.30 4.18
C ALA A 58 5.05 -6.96 3.76
N ILE A 59 5.51 -6.52 2.59
CA ILE A 59 4.94 -5.43 1.83
C ILE A 59 4.44 -6.05 0.54
N LYS A 60 3.17 -5.84 0.22
CA LYS A 60 2.58 -6.33 -1.02
C LYS A 60 2.32 -5.16 -1.95
N CYS A 61 2.48 -5.40 -3.25
CA CYS A 61 2.25 -4.39 -4.27
C CYS A 61 1.16 -4.85 -5.21
N PHE A 62 0.13 -4.03 -5.39
CA PHE A 62 -1.00 -4.30 -6.27
C PHE A 62 -1.02 -3.29 -7.40
N ASN A 63 -1.29 -3.73 -8.61
CA ASN A 63 -1.38 -2.82 -9.75
C ASN A 63 -2.79 -2.19 -9.82
N PRO A 64 -3.03 -1.23 -10.74
CA PRO A 64 -4.35 -0.60 -10.87
C PRO A 64 -5.48 -1.56 -11.22
N LYS A 65 -5.17 -2.78 -11.65
CA LYS A 65 -6.18 -3.82 -11.90
C LYS A 65 -6.41 -4.70 -10.69
N ASN A 66 -5.85 -4.31 -9.53
CA ASN A 66 -5.98 -5.03 -8.26
C ASN A 66 -5.31 -6.40 -8.27
N GLU A 67 -4.29 -6.56 -9.11
CA GLU A 67 -3.50 -7.79 -9.16
C GLU A 67 -2.27 -7.66 -8.28
N LEU A 68 -1.96 -8.69 -7.51
CA LEU A 68 -0.74 -8.73 -6.71
C LEU A 68 0.44 -8.94 -7.65
N ILE A 69 1.32 -7.94 -7.77
CA ILE A 69 2.44 -7.99 -8.71
C ILE A 69 3.78 -8.12 -8.03
N GLY A 70 3.85 -8.01 -6.71
CA GLY A 70 5.12 -8.15 -6.01
C GLY A 70 4.94 -8.22 -4.52
N GLN A 71 5.99 -8.69 -3.86
CA GLN A 71 6.01 -8.82 -2.42
C GLN A 71 7.44 -8.69 -1.92
N ILE A 72 7.61 -7.97 -0.82
CA ILE A 72 8.90 -7.84 -0.12
C ILE A 72 8.71 -8.40 1.27
N LEU A 73 9.49 -9.42 1.61
CA LEU A 73 9.44 -10.00 2.95
C LEU A 73 10.26 -9.15 3.91
N VAL A 74 9.72 -8.96 5.11
CA VAL A 74 10.37 -8.16 6.17
C VAL A 74 10.44 -9.03 7.42
N PRO A 75 11.53 -8.98 8.18
CA PRO A 75 11.67 -9.84 9.36
C PRO A 75 10.69 -9.55 10.49
N GLU A 76 10.05 -8.39 10.47
CA GLU A 76 9.14 -7.95 11.54
C GLU A 76 7.81 -7.51 10.96
N LEU A 77 6.81 -7.36 11.83
CA LEU A 77 5.49 -6.85 11.41
C LEU A 77 5.62 -5.41 10.95
N VAL A 78 5.18 -5.16 9.73
CA VAL A 78 5.23 -3.85 9.09
C VAL A 78 4.03 -3.02 9.52
N SER A 79 4.26 -1.76 9.90
CA SER A 79 3.17 -0.86 10.29
C SER A 79 2.93 0.22 9.24
N ASN A 80 3.99 0.77 8.65
CA ASN A 80 3.81 1.87 7.70
C ASN A 80 4.98 1.93 6.73
N LEU A 81 4.79 2.68 5.65
CA LEU A 81 5.84 2.86 4.65
C LEU A 81 5.65 4.19 3.95
N GLU A 82 6.73 4.70 3.36
CA GLU A 82 6.70 5.95 2.62
C GLU A 82 7.86 6.01 1.65
N PHE A 83 7.61 6.56 0.48
CA PHE A 83 8.66 6.83 -0.50
C PHE A 83 9.41 8.10 -0.13
N GLY A 84 10.72 8.09 -0.32
CA GLY A 84 11.56 9.24 -0.02
C GLY A 84 12.87 9.20 -0.78
N GLY A 85 13.85 9.98 -0.30
CA GLY A 85 15.11 10.15 -0.99
C GLY A 85 15.01 11.23 -2.07
N LYS A 86 16.14 11.58 -2.66
CA LYS A 86 16.18 12.66 -3.67
C LYS A 86 15.32 12.34 -4.89
N LYS A 87 15.30 11.07 -5.30
CA LYS A 87 14.56 10.64 -6.49
C LYS A 87 13.18 10.08 -6.13
N GLY A 88 12.84 10.04 -4.83
CA GLY A 88 11.58 9.48 -4.40
C GLY A 88 11.47 7.97 -4.58
N ASN A 89 12.57 7.28 -4.72
CA ASN A 89 12.61 5.85 -5.00
C ASN A 89 13.16 5.01 -3.85
N ILE A 90 13.33 5.61 -2.67
CA ILE A 90 13.72 4.88 -1.48
C ILE A 90 12.43 4.60 -0.70
N LEU A 91 12.14 3.34 -0.46
CA LEU A 91 11.00 2.96 0.37
C LEU A 91 11.48 2.81 1.81
N TYR A 92 10.96 3.65 2.68
CA TYR A 92 11.21 3.59 4.12
C TYR A 92 10.07 2.84 4.77
N VAL A 93 10.41 1.90 5.65
CA VAL A 93 9.43 0.98 6.23
C VAL A 93 9.63 0.93 7.73
N THR A 94 8.57 1.26 8.48
CA THR A 94 8.58 1.05 9.93
C THR A 94 7.98 -0.31 10.24
N ALA A 95 8.67 -1.04 11.09
CA ALA A 95 8.23 -2.35 11.55
C ALA A 95 8.50 -2.40 13.05
N THR A 96 8.08 -3.43 13.73
CA THR A 96 7.98 -3.50 15.20
C THR A 96 9.04 -2.70 15.96
N THR A 97 10.33 -2.99 15.75
CA THR A 97 11.41 -2.31 16.47
C THR A 97 12.40 -1.62 15.53
N SER A 98 12.14 -1.61 14.24
CA SER A 98 13.16 -1.24 13.26
C SER A 98 12.61 -0.31 12.19
N LEU A 99 13.53 0.44 11.61
CA LEU A 99 13.28 1.23 10.40
C LEU A 99 14.13 0.63 9.29
N TYR A 100 13.50 0.19 8.23
CA TYR A 100 14.16 -0.37 7.06
C TYR A 100 14.11 0.61 5.91
N SER A 101 15.05 0.50 5.00
CA SER A 101 15.00 1.25 3.74
C SER A 101 15.47 0.35 2.61
N MET A 102 14.92 0.60 1.43
CA MET A 102 15.33 -0.13 0.25
C MET A 102 15.16 0.74 -0.98
N GLU A 103 16.09 0.62 -1.91
CA GLU A 103 16.01 1.35 -3.17
C GLU A 103 15.19 0.55 -4.16
N LEU A 104 14.24 1.22 -4.81
CA LEU A 104 13.34 0.59 -5.77
C LEU A 104 13.51 1.24 -7.14
N ASN A 105 12.91 0.59 -8.15
CA ASN A 105 12.82 1.15 -9.49
C ASN A 105 11.58 2.02 -9.66
N GLN A 106 10.84 2.25 -8.58
CA GLN A 106 9.61 3.05 -8.59
C GLN A 106 9.76 4.29 -7.73
N GLN A 107 8.93 5.29 -8.04
CA GLN A 107 8.86 6.53 -7.27
C GLN A 107 7.48 6.68 -6.66
N GLY A 108 7.42 7.34 -5.50
CA GLY A 108 6.15 7.71 -4.91
C GLY A 108 5.44 8.77 -5.75
N VAL A 109 4.11 8.85 -5.62
CA VAL A 109 3.29 9.73 -6.45
C VAL A 109 3.69 11.20 -6.30
N LYS A 110 4.08 11.62 -5.11
CA LYS A 110 4.44 13.03 -4.88
C LYS A 110 5.79 13.42 -5.49
N PHE A 111 6.52 12.45 -6.03
CA PHE A 111 7.81 12.72 -6.67
C PHE A 111 7.74 12.59 -8.19
N ALA A 112 6.56 12.29 -8.70
CA ALA A 112 6.38 12.04 -10.14
C ALA A 112 6.49 13.32 -10.98
#